data_13f611cb54a7b381687df258e72e14b1
#
_entry.id   13f611cb54a7b381687df258e72e14b1
#
_cell.length_a   1.000
_cell.length_b   1.000
_cell.length_c   1.000
_cell.angle_alpha   90.00
_cell.angle_beta   90.00
_cell.angle_gamma   90.00
#
_symmetry.space_group_name_H-M   'P 1'
#
loop_
_entity.id
_entity.type
_entity.pdbx_description
1 polymer ?
#
loop_
_entity_poly.entity_id
_entity_poly.type
_entity_poly.pdbx_seq_one_letter_code
_entity_poly.pdbx_strand_id
1 'polypeptide(L)'
;MAVPQPQPQMSVGTGVEPVARGTRSELGTISIADGVVSKIAARAAAENPDAGAAVARMLGRAVPGAGHLGLRGTDLKALPKTSVDVDGSKAFVNLEISVRWPASVPEVTGQVREHVRDRVRELTGLDVGEVHIVVADLATDITPLPRVR
;
A
#
# COMPACT_ATOMS: atom_id res chain seq x y z
N MET A 1 46.90 -50.52 -13.69
CA MET A 1 45.48 -50.41 -13.94
C MET A 1 44.96 -49.30 -13.07
N ALA A 2 44.73 -48.15 -13.66
CA ALA A 2 44.11 -47.03 -12.94
C ALA A 2 42.57 -47.18 -12.97
N VAL A 3 41.97 -47.27 -11.81
CA VAL A 3 40.51 -47.29 -11.65
C VAL A 3 40.00 -45.86 -11.83
N PRO A 4 39.10 -45.56 -12.74
CA PRO A 4 38.53 -44.21 -12.86
C PRO A 4 37.65 -43.94 -11.64
N GLN A 5 37.98 -42.91 -10.91
CA GLN A 5 37.13 -42.42 -9.82
C GLN A 5 35.90 -41.76 -10.42
N PRO A 6 34.70 -42.04 -9.91
CA PRO A 6 33.51 -41.29 -10.29
C PRO A 6 33.65 -39.84 -9.80
N GLN A 7 33.61 -38.93 -10.74
CA GLN A 7 33.52 -37.50 -10.43
C GLN A 7 32.15 -37.21 -9.80
N PRO A 8 32.10 -36.43 -8.74
CA PRO A 8 30.83 -35.95 -8.21
C PRO A 8 30.21 -35.04 -9.26
N GLN A 9 29.10 -35.47 -9.81
CA GLN A 9 28.28 -34.62 -10.66
C GLN A 9 27.71 -33.51 -9.74
N MET A 10 28.24 -32.32 -9.89
CA MET A 10 27.59 -31.10 -9.39
C MET A 10 26.28 -30.96 -10.14
N SER A 11 25.20 -31.43 -9.57
CA SER A 11 23.88 -30.99 -9.96
C SER A 11 23.74 -29.53 -9.58
N VAL A 12 24.03 -28.66 -10.52
CA VAL A 12 23.64 -27.25 -10.46
C VAL A 12 22.13 -27.24 -10.64
N GLY A 13 21.44 -27.50 -9.54
CA GLY A 13 20.02 -27.26 -9.42
C GLY A 13 19.80 -25.77 -9.22
N THR A 14 20.01 -24.98 -10.25
CA THR A 14 19.51 -23.61 -10.30
C THR A 14 18.03 -23.67 -10.67
N GLY A 15 17.26 -24.32 -9.83
CA GLY A 15 15.81 -24.19 -9.84
C GLY A 15 15.47 -22.88 -9.13
N VAL A 16 15.66 -21.74 -9.79
CA VAL A 16 14.86 -20.57 -9.47
C VAL A 16 13.46 -20.90 -9.95
N GLU A 17 12.68 -21.53 -9.09
CA GLU A 17 11.26 -21.68 -9.29
C GLU A 17 10.69 -20.27 -9.44
N PRO A 18 10.02 -19.94 -10.56
CA PRO A 18 9.27 -18.68 -10.63
C PRO A 18 8.21 -18.76 -9.56
N VAL A 19 8.37 -17.98 -8.50
CA VAL A 19 7.38 -17.89 -7.44
C VAL A 19 6.12 -17.33 -8.07
N ALA A 20 5.19 -18.22 -8.37
CA ALA A 20 3.91 -17.88 -8.97
C ALA A 20 3.19 -16.89 -8.03
N ARG A 21 2.67 -15.82 -8.61
CA ARG A 21 1.76 -14.87 -7.94
C ARG A 21 0.49 -15.57 -7.51
N GLY A 22 0.57 -16.42 -6.49
CA GLY A 22 -0.59 -17.16 -6.03
C GLY A 22 -0.25 -18.30 -5.08
N THR A 23 -1.22 -18.66 -4.29
CA THR A 23 -1.15 -19.82 -3.41
C THR A 23 -1.57 -21.04 -4.19
N ARG A 24 -0.68 -22.02 -4.34
CA ARG A 24 -0.99 -23.30 -4.96
C ARG A 24 -1.46 -24.28 -3.88
N SER A 25 -2.60 -24.90 -4.11
CA SER A 25 -3.15 -26.00 -3.31
C SER A 25 -3.40 -27.21 -4.23
N GLU A 26 -3.76 -28.34 -3.62
CA GLU A 26 -4.18 -29.53 -4.39
C GLU A 26 -5.43 -29.26 -5.26
N LEU A 27 -6.20 -28.24 -4.90
CA LEU A 27 -7.43 -27.84 -5.60
C LEU A 27 -7.19 -26.81 -6.73
N GLY A 28 -5.96 -26.30 -6.88
CA GLY A 28 -5.64 -25.36 -7.93
C GLY A 28 -4.75 -24.19 -7.45
N THR A 29 -4.72 -23.13 -8.25
CA THR A 29 -3.91 -21.93 -8.00
C THR A 29 -4.81 -20.71 -7.85
N ILE A 30 -4.58 -19.93 -6.81
CA ILE A 30 -5.23 -18.63 -6.60
C ILE A 30 -4.22 -17.54 -7.00
N SER A 31 -4.59 -16.70 -7.95
CA SER A 31 -3.81 -15.54 -8.35
C SER A 31 -4.52 -14.27 -7.90
N ILE A 32 -3.77 -13.38 -7.23
CA ILE A 32 -4.29 -12.12 -6.70
C ILE A 32 -3.74 -10.97 -7.55
N ALA A 33 -4.64 -10.19 -8.16
CA ALA A 33 -4.25 -9.03 -8.96
C ALA A 33 -3.74 -7.87 -8.08
N ASP A 34 -2.79 -7.10 -8.60
CA ASP A 34 -2.20 -5.94 -7.90
C ASP A 34 -3.28 -4.93 -7.44
N GLY A 35 -4.34 -4.75 -8.25
CA GLY A 35 -5.47 -3.90 -7.90
C GLY A 35 -6.27 -4.37 -6.67
N VAL A 36 -6.29 -5.67 -6.38
CA VAL A 36 -6.92 -6.20 -5.15
C VAL A 36 -6.08 -5.83 -3.95
N VAL A 37 -4.76 -6.03 -4.03
CA VAL A 37 -3.83 -5.67 -2.94
C VAL A 37 -3.84 -4.16 -2.71
N SER A 38 -3.90 -3.37 -3.78
CA SER A 38 -4.02 -1.91 -3.69
C SER A 38 -5.28 -1.47 -2.94
N LYS A 39 -6.42 -2.08 -3.19
CA LYS A 39 -7.67 -1.80 -2.48
C LYS A 39 -7.60 -2.19 -1.00
N ILE A 40 -6.97 -3.31 -0.68
CA ILE A 40 -6.75 -3.74 0.70
C ILE A 40 -5.86 -2.74 1.43
N ALA A 41 -4.75 -2.34 0.82
CA ALA A 41 -3.84 -1.36 1.40
C ALA A 41 -4.50 0.01 1.63
N ALA A 42 -5.29 0.50 0.66
CA ALA A 42 -6.05 1.73 0.79
C ALA A 42 -7.07 1.69 1.94
N ARG A 43 -7.79 0.57 2.05
CA ARG A 43 -8.74 0.35 3.15
C ARG A 43 -8.05 0.29 4.51
N ALA A 44 -6.96 -0.46 4.59
CA ALA A 44 -6.17 -0.56 5.82
C ALA A 44 -5.63 0.81 6.27
N ALA A 45 -5.13 1.62 5.33
CA ALA A 45 -4.67 2.96 5.65
C ALA A 45 -5.81 3.86 6.16
N ALA A 46 -7.01 3.73 5.60
CA ALA A 46 -8.19 4.49 6.00
C ALA A 46 -8.79 4.04 7.35
N GLU A 47 -8.41 2.90 7.88
CA GLU A 47 -8.80 2.45 9.23
C GLU A 47 -8.11 3.27 10.34
N ASN A 48 -7.01 3.98 10.04
CA ASN A 48 -6.42 4.92 10.99
C ASN A 48 -7.20 6.24 10.99
N PRO A 49 -7.75 6.68 12.14
CA PRO A 49 -8.61 7.87 12.21
C PRO A 49 -7.88 9.19 11.92
N ASP A 50 -6.55 9.19 12.04
CA ASP A 50 -5.69 10.36 11.80
C ASP A 50 -5.06 10.39 10.41
N ALA A 51 -5.37 9.38 9.58
CA ALA A 51 -4.93 9.29 8.19
C ALA A 51 -6.12 9.28 7.23
N GLY A 52 -5.99 9.92 6.08
CA GLY A 52 -7.03 9.96 5.06
C GLY A 52 -6.48 10.30 3.68
N ALA A 53 -7.37 10.55 2.74
CA ALA A 53 -6.99 10.91 1.38
C ALA A 53 -6.69 12.40 1.22
N ALA A 54 -5.65 12.70 0.45
CA ALA A 54 -5.48 14.04 -0.12
C ALA A 54 -6.35 14.14 -1.38
N VAL A 55 -7.38 14.97 -1.34
CA VAL A 55 -8.27 15.18 -2.49
C VAL A 55 -8.20 16.61 -2.99
N ALA A 56 -8.24 16.78 -4.30
CA ALA A 56 -8.40 18.09 -4.90
C ALA A 56 -9.80 18.63 -4.65
N ARG A 57 -9.92 19.85 -4.14
CA ARG A 57 -11.20 20.52 -3.89
C ARG A 57 -11.30 21.80 -4.70
N MET A 58 -12.44 22.00 -5.32
CA MET A 58 -12.80 23.24 -6.00
C MET A 58 -14.17 23.69 -5.46
N LEU A 59 -14.24 24.92 -4.95
CA LEU A 59 -15.45 25.49 -4.36
C LEU A 59 -16.08 24.60 -3.24
N GLY A 60 -15.24 23.96 -2.43
CA GLY A 60 -15.68 23.10 -1.34
C GLY A 60 -16.14 21.70 -1.74
N ARG A 61 -16.09 21.35 -3.01
CA ARG A 61 -16.40 20.01 -3.54
C ARG A 61 -15.15 19.27 -3.97
N ALA A 62 -15.10 17.98 -3.68
CA ALA A 62 -14.03 17.13 -4.19
C ALA A 62 -14.14 17.00 -5.72
N VAL A 63 -13.06 17.31 -6.44
CA VAL A 63 -13.02 17.20 -7.90
C VAL A 63 -11.95 16.16 -8.27
N PRO A 64 -12.36 15.01 -8.81
CA PRO A 64 -11.41 14.02 -9.29
C PRO A 64 -10.52 14.60 -10.40
N GLY A 65 -9.21 14.42 -10.28
CA GLY A 65 -8.25 14.84 -11.30
C GLY A 65 -7.75 16.29 -11.23
N ALA A 66 -8.26 17.13 -10.31
CA ALA A 66 -7.86 18.54 -10.20
C ALA A 66 -6.61 18.78 -9.33
N GLY A 67 -5.88 17.74 -8.96
CA GLY A 67 -4.67 17.84 -8.13
C GLY A 67 -3.55 18.69 -8.73
N HIS A 68 -3.50 18.83 -10.05
CA HIS A 68 -2.53 19.67 -10.76
C HIS A 68 -2.84 21.18 -10.66
N LEU A 69 -4.03 21.57 -10.22
CA LEU A 69 -4.42 22.97 -10.04
C LEU A 69 -4.05 23.55 -8.66
N GLY A 70 -3.34 22.77 -7.83
CA GLY A 70 -2.89 23.21 -6.51
C GLY A 70 -4.00 23.37 -5.45
N LEU A 71 -5.24 23.07 -5.79
CA LEU A 71 -6.40 23.15 -4.90
C LEU A 71 -6.57 21.82 -4.18
N ARG A 72 -5.74 21.58 -3.17
CA ARG A 72 -5.79 20.37 -2.35
C ARG A 72 -6.63 20.60 -1.11
N GLY A 73 -7.50 19.67 -0.81
CA GLY A 73 -8.17 19.55 0.47
C GLY A 73 -7.99 18.14 1.01
N THR A 74 -8.27 17.93 2.26
CA THR A 74 -8.21 16.63 2.89
C THR A 74 -9.59 16.08 3.11
N ASP A 75 -9.80 14.83 2.78
CA ASP A 75 -10.96 14.06 3.17
C ASP A 75 -10.51 12.80 3.91
N LEU A 76 -10.63 12.86 5.25
CA LEU A 76 -10.26 11.74 6.12
C LEU A 76 -11.20 10.53 5.97
N LYS A 77 -12.32 10.67 5.26
CA LYS A 77 -13.24 9.58 4.98
C LYS A 77 -13.01 8.94 3.61
N ALA A 78 -12.30 9.62 2.72
CA ALA A 78 -11.97 9.07 1.41
C ALA A 78 -10.79 8.10 1.49
N LEU A 79 -10.75 7.12 0.57
CA LEU A 79 -9.64 6.18 0.49
C LEU A 79 -8.38 6.88 -0.03
N PRO A 80 -7.22 6.66 0.60
CA PRO A 80 -5.94 7.17 0.12
C PRO A 80 -5.61 6.66 -1.28
N LYS A 81 -4.91 7.48 -2.05
CA LYS A 81 -4.37 7.05 -3.33
C LYS A 81 -3.28 6.00 -3.08
N THR A 82 -3.45 4.86 -3.71
CA THR A 82 -2.60 3.69 -3.47
C THR A 82 -2.23 3.03 -4.77
N SER A 83 -0.96 2.67 -4.92
CA SER A 83 -0.49 1.77 -5.96
C SER A 83 0.33 0.65 -5.34
N VAL A 84 0.25 -0.52 -5.92
CA VAL A 84 0.96 -1.71 -5.47
C VAL A 84 1.61 -2.36 -6.67
N ASP A 85 2.84 -2.82 -6.47
CA ASP A 85 3.54 -3.73 -7.38
C ASP A 85 3.79 -5.04 -6.64
N VAL A 86 3.41 -6.16 -7.25
CA VAL A 86 3.59 -7.49 -6.69
C VAL A 86 4.64 -8.23 -7.50
N ASP A 87 5.75 -8.55 -6.85
CA ASP A 87 6.82 -9.38 -7.41
C ASP A 87 6.93 -10.69 -6.62
N GLY A 88 6.53 -11.79 -7.28
CA GLY A 88 6.48 -13.09 -6.64
C GLY A 88 5.52 -13.13 -5.47
N SER A 89 6.06 -13.35 -4.28
CA SER A 89 5.33 -13.37 -3.01
C SER A 89 5.41 -12.06 -2.22
N LYS A 90 6.07 -11.04 -2.78
CA LYS A 90 6.27 -9.74 -2.12
C LYS A 90 5.43 -8.66 -2.77
N ALA A 91 4.83 -7.81 -1.94
CA ALA A 91 4.11 -6.62 -2.36
C ALA A 91 4.89 -5.36 -1.95
N PHE A 92 4.98 -4.41 -2.86
CA PHE A 92 5.54 -3.08 -2.64
C PHE A 92 4.40 -2.07 -2.73
N VAL A 93 4.15 -1.35 -1.65
CA VAL A 93 2.98 -0.50 -1.51
C VAL A 93 3.41 0.97 -1.51
N ASN A 94 2.77 1.79 -2.34
CA ASN A 94 2.91 3.24 -2.33
C ASN A 94 1.57 3.86 -1.92
N LEU A 95 1.61 4.73 -0.92
CA LEU A 95 0.45 5.41 -0.36
C LEU A 95 0.67 6.92 -0.40
N GLU A 96 -0.36 7.66 -0.82
CA GLU A 96 -0.43 9.10 -0.65
C GLU A 96 -1.55 9.41 0.34
N ILE A 97 -1.20 9.95 1.50
CA ILE A 97 -2.12 10.21 2.61
C ILE A 97 -2.11 11.68 3.04
N SER A 98 -3.16 12.06 3.75
CA SER A 98 -3.19 13.25 4.59
C SER A 98 -3.22 12.85 6.05
N VAL A 99 -2.62 13.66 6.90
CA VAL A 99 -2.58 13.45 8.34
C VAL A 99 -3.40 14.52 9.04
N ARG A 100 -4.17 14.13 10.04
CA ARG A 100 -4.96 15.05 10.86
C ARG A 100 -4.04 15.92 11.72
N TRP A 101 -4.21 17.23 11.67
CA TRP A 101 -3.58 18.15 12.62
C TRP A 101 -4.28 18.04 13.99
N PRO A 102 -3.58 18.05 15.14
CA PRO A 102 -2.13 18.19 15.33
C PRO A 102 -1.41 16.84 15.55
N ALA A 103 -1.90 15.74 15.00
CA ALA A 103 -1.28 14.43 15.16
C ALA A 103 0.19 14.40 14.65
N SER A 104 1.01 13.60 15.31
CA SER A 104 2.40 13.42 14.92
C SER A 104 2.51 12.67 13.60
N VAL A 105 3.07 13.29 12.57
CA VAL A 105 3.26 12.69 11.26
C VAL A 105 4.09 11.40 11.32
N PRO A 106 5.25 11.34 12.02
CA PRO A 106 6.02 10.12 12.14
C PRO A 106 5.26 8.99 12.84
N GLU A 107 4.47 9.32 13.85
CA GLU A 107 3.68 8.35 14.60
C GLU A 107 2.55 7.77 13.76
N VAL A 108 1.76 8.62 13.11
CA VAL A 108 0.65 8.20 12.24
C VAL A 108 1.16 7.37 11.06
N THR A 109 2.22 7.81 10.39
CA THR A 109 2.79 7.06 9.26
C THR A 109 3.38 5.74 9.70
N GLY A 110 3.98 5.65 10.88
CA GLY A 110 4.47 4.39 11.47
C GLY A 110 3.33 3.39 11.70
N GLN A 111 2.24 3.86 12.33
CA GLN A 111 1.05 3.04 12.58
C GLN A 111 0.39 2.57 11.28
N VAL A 112 0.22 3.48 10.30
CA VAL A 112 -0.34 3.14 8.99
C VAL A 112 0.51 2.09 8.27
N ARG A 113 1.83 2.24 8.29
CA ARG A 113 2.76 1.29 7.66
C ARG A 113 2.62 -0.11 8.24
N GLU A 114 2.63 -0.24 9.55
CA GLU A 114 2.48 -1.54 10.22
C GLU A 114 1.10 -2.15 9.96
N HIS A 115 0.05 -1.35 10.08
CA HIS A 115 -1.30 -1.82 9.86
C HIS A 115 -1.55 -2.29 8.41
N VAL A 116 -1.08 -1.55 7.43
CA VAL A 116 -1.16 -1.93 6.01
C VAL A 116 -0.41 -3.25 5.76
N ARG A 117 0.80 -3.37 6.30
CA ARG A 117 1.59 -4.60 6.17
C ARG A 117 0.85 -5.80 6.73
N ASP A 118 0.30 -5.67 7.93
CA ASP A 118 -0.39 -6.76 8.62
C ASP A 118 -1.68 -7.14 7.90
N ARG A 119 -2.47 -6.17 7.45
CA ARG A 119 -3.71 -6.42 6.71
C ARG A 119 -3.48 -7.05 5.34
N VAL A 120 -2.50 -6.60 4.60
CA VAL A 120 -2.15 -7.22 3.31
C VAL A 120 -1.72 -8.67 3.53
N ARG A 121 -0.87 -8.93 4.51
CA ARG A 121 -0.40 -10.27 4.84
C ARG A 121 -1.54 -11.19 5.28
N GLU A 122 -2.41 -10.71 6.16
CA GLU A 122 -3.57 -11.46 6.68
C GLU A 122 -4.54 -11.86 5.57
N LEU A 123 -4.86 -10.92 4.66
CA LEU A 123 -5.90 -11.12 3.67
C LEU A 123 -5.41 -11.75 2.35
N THR A 124 -4.13 -11.68 2.06
CA THR A 124 -3.59 -12.17 0.78
C THR A 124 -2.52 -13.24 0.94
N GLY A 125 -1.89 -13.35 2.10
CA GLY A 125 -0.73 -14.20 2.32
C GLY A 125 0.57 -13.66 1.71
N LEU A 126 0.52 -12.50 1.04
CA LEU A 126 1.72 -11.86 0.49
C LEU A 126 2.54 -11.21 1.60
N ASP A 127 3.85 -11.28 1.46
CA ASP A 127 4.76 -10.53 2.32
C ASP A 127 4.92 -9.11 1.79
N VAL A 128 4.89 -8.11 2.68
CA VAL A 128 5.07 -6.72 2.28
C VAL A 128 6.54 -6.35 2.45
N GLY A 129 7.22 -6.13 1.31
CA GLY A 129 8.64 -5.78 1.29
C GLY A 129 8.87 -4.34 1.74
N GLU A 130 8.04 -3.42 1.26
CA GLU A 130 8.14 -1.99 1.58
C GLU A 130 6.76 -1.32 1.52
N VAL A 131 6.54 -0.36 2.43
CA VAL A 131 5.42 0.58 2.38
C VAL A 131 5.98 1.98 2.32
N HIS A 132 5.94 2.58 1.13
CA HIS A 132 6.33 3.95 0.90
C HIS A 132 5.13 4.88 1.11
N ILE A 133 5.27 5.86 2.00
CA ILE A 133 4.19 6.78 2.36
C ILE A 133 4.62 8.21 2.04
N VAL A 134 3.81 8.89 1.24
CA VAL A 134 3.90 10.33 0.98
C VAL A 134 2.79 11.01 1.76
N VAL A 135 3.15 11.92 2.65
CA VAL A 135 2.19 12.80 3.32
C VAL A 135 2.02 14.04 2.46
N ALA A 136 0.89 14.13 1.78
CA ALA A 136 0.63 15.18 0.79
C ALA A 136 -0.05 16.41 1.39
N ASP A 137 -0.72 16.26 2.54
CA ASP A 137 -1.46 17.36 3.18
C ASP A 137 -1.67 17.11 4.68
N LEU A 138 -1.98 18.19 5.40
CA LEU A 138 -2.41 18.16 6.80
C LEU A 138 -3.87 18.59 6.89
N ALA A 139 -4.73 17.71 7.42
CA ALA A 139 -6.11 18.02 7.69
C ALA A 139 -6.22 18.93 8.90
N THR A 140 -6.50 20.19 8.68
CA THR A 140 -6.87 21.13 9.74
C THR A 140 -8.38 21.20 9.80
N ASP A 141 -8.99 20.91 10.96
CA ASP A 141 -10.41 21.14 11.21
C ASP A 141 -10.68 22.66 11.35
N ILE A 142 -10.39 23.41 10.29
CA ILE A 142 -10.85 24.79 10.20
C ILE A 142 -12.31 24.72 9.76
N THR A 143 -13.21 24.59 10.71
CA THR A 143 -14.61 24.94 10.50
C THR A 143 -14.61 26.41 10.14
N PRO A 144 -15.00 26.84 8.92
CA PRO A 144 -15.16 28.26 8.62
C PRO A 144 -16.17 28.80 9.63
N LEU A 145 -15.74 29.74 10.48
CA LEU A 145 -16.67 30.47 11.33
C LEU A 145 -17.76 31.02 10.39
N PRO A 146 -19.05 30.82 10.72
CA PRO A 146 -20.11 31.41 9.95
C PRO A 146 -19.88 32.92 9.93
N ARG A 147 -19.74 33.49 8.73
CA ARG A 147 -19.68 34.95 8.61
C ARG A 147 -20.99 35.49 9.10
N VAL A 148 -20.95 36.04 10.28
CA VAL A 148 -22.07 36.82 10.81
C VAL A 148 -22.14 38.09 9.97
N ARG A 149 -23.25 38.26 9.28
CA ARG A 149 -23.58 39.51 8.61
C ARG A 149 -24.07 40.54 9.63
#